data_eb8cc541c312841e79777bdd2c6066ab
#
_entry.id   eb8cc541c312841e79777bdd2c6066ab
#
_cell.length_a   1.000
_cell.length_b   1.000
_cell.length_c   1.000
_cell.angle_alpha   90.00
_cell.angle_beta   90.00
_cell.angle_gamma   90.00
#
_symmetry.space_group_name_H-M   'P 1'
#
loop_
_entity.id
_entity.type
_entity.pdbx_description
1 polymer ?
#
loop_
_entity_poly.entity_id
_entity_poly.type
_entity_poly.pdbx_seq_one_letter_code
_entity_poly.pdbx_strand_id
1 'polypeptide(L)'
;VTNTASVGRLQGWALVAASALLPSAAAAQQAADPGLLGLLQALDMATRPSLNVTMQGIGSGTVAPGGTLFGSISGSNKRGPDSDDVDGSLSFGAGFGNAATGIGLQASVNVTSVEDRDFGDSGFLSLKFGHSFDRTLHAAIGFDNVVTWGDASDNSVETTVALTRFGHLGGSGGTPYMLTLGAGTHARDDDPGLIAGFGLGLTEYLGASISYSGDYANLGVGVKIPGLKGASVSLTCNDIFDEEDSRRATLSLSFALRNAFGMGG
;
A
#
# COMPACT_ATOMS: atom_id res chain seq x y z
N VAL A 1 72.66 -5.87 -23.33
CA VAL A 1 71.71 -4.79 -23.00
C VAL A 1 70.33 -5.31 -23.29
N THR A 2 69.73 -5.87 -22.28
CA THR A 2 68.35 -6.42 -22.31
C THR A 2 67.41 -5.47 -21.65
N ASN A 3 66.40 -5.05 -22.35
CA ASN A 3 65.32 -4.20 -21.83
C ASN A 3 64.05 -5.05 -21.72
N THR A 4 63.71 -5.45 -20.53
CA THR A 4 62.43 -6.07 -20.16
C THR A 4 61.46 -4.97 -19.77
N ALA A 5 60.48 -4.70 -20.64
CA ALA A 5 59.36 -3.83 -20.33
C ALA A 5 58.23 -4.61 -19.62
N SER A 6 57.87 -4.13 -18.49
CA SER A 6 56.80 -4.62 -17.64
C SER A 6 55.44 -4.46 -18.26
N VAL A 7 54.73 -5.57 -18.46
CA VAL A 7 53.30 -5.61 -18.65
C VAL A 7 52.66 -5.84 -17.26
N GLY A 8 52.07 -4.82 -16.73
CA GLY A 8 51.41 -4.95 -15.44
C GLY A 8 50.31 -3.91 -15.25
N ARG A 9 49.10 -4.38 -15.00
CA ARG A 9 47.95 -3.67 -14.42
C ARG A 9 47.05 -2.86 -15.34
N LEU A 10 46.18 -3.58 -16.05
CA LEU A 10 44.87 -3.09 -16.48
C LEU A 10 43.85 -4.24 -16.36
N GLN A 11 43.64 -4.74 -15.17
CA GLN A 11 42.51 -5.58 -14.80
C GLN A 11 42.07 -5.16 -13.40
N GLY A 12 41.06 -4.37 -13.30
CA GLY A 12 40.54 -3.98 -11.98
C GLY A 12 39.50 -2.88 -11.95
N TRP A 13 38.90 -2.47 -13.08
CA TRP A 13 37.88 -1.39 -13.08
C TRP A 13 36.63 -1.73 -13.88
N ALA A 14 36.33 -2.99 -14.10
CA ALA A 14 35.14 -3.42 -14.87
C ALA A 14 34.09 -4.17 -14.02
N LEU A 15 34.11 -4.06 -12.70
CA LEU A 15 33.19 -4.80 -11.82
C LEU A 15 32.47 -3.91 -10.77
N VAL A 16 32.45 -2.60 -10.95
CA VAL A 16 31.75 -1.67 -10.02
C VAL A 16 30.61 -0.88 -10.71
N ALA A 17 30.33 -1.13 -11.99
CA ALA A 17 29.32 -0.37 -12.72
C ALA A 17 28.07 -1.18 -13.13
N ALA A 18 27.81 -2.33 -12.51
CA ALA A 18 26.64 -3.15 -12.82
C ALA A 18 25.65 -3.32 -11.66
N SER A 19 25.80 -2.58 -10.56
CA SER A 19 24.90 -2.66 -9.40
C SER A 19 24.07 -1.39 -9.15
N ALA A 20 23.95 -0.49 -10.12
CA ALA A 20 23.26 0.78 -9.94
C ALA A 20 22.10 1.01 -10.92
N LEU A 21 21.49 -0.03 -11.48
CA LEU A 21 20.33 0.11 -12.36
C LEU A 21 19.32 -1.02 -12.09
N LEU A 22 18.80 -1.07 -10.86
CA LEU A 22 17.50 -1.67 -10.60
C LEU A 22 16.63 -0.57 -9.98
N PRO A 23 15.74 0.07 -10.74
CA PRO A 23 14.75 0.93 -10.15
C PRO A 23 13.87 0.05 -9.26
N SER A 24 13.70 0.47 -8.03
CA SER A 24 12.89 -0.19 -7.03
C SER A 24 11.46 -0.37 -7.53
N ALA A 25 11.12 -1.56 -8.03
CA ALA A 25 9.73 -1.98 -8.25
C ALA A 25 8.90 -1.84 -6.96
N ALA A 26 9.55 -1.83 -5.79
CA ALA A 26 8.96 -1.57 -4.48
C ALA A 26 8.20 -0.24 -4.39
N ALA A 27 8.65 0.80 -5.07
CA ALA A 27 7.97 2.10 -5.04
C ALA A 27 6.63 2.11 -5.81
N ALA A 28 6.47 1.29 -6.87
CA ALA A 28 5.19 1.15 -7.57
C ALA A 28 4.18 0.29 -6.77
N GLN A 29 4.66 -0.63 -5.97
CA GLN A 29 3.85 -1.58 -5.20
C GLN A 29 3.11 -0.93 -4.01
N GLN A 30 3.71 0.04 -3.34
CA GLN A 30 3.06 0.74 -2.23
C GLN A 30 1.85 1.59 -2.65
N ALA A 31 1.71 1.94 -3.93
CA ALA A 31 0.62 2.77 -4.40
C ALA A 31 -0.71 2.04 -4.56
N ALA A 32 -0.72 0.72 -4.75
CA ALA A 32 -1.95 -0.06 -5.00
C ALA A 32 -2.70 -0.44 -3.71
N ASP A 33 -1.98 -0.67 -2.62
CA ASP A 33 -2.54 -1.24 -1.39
C ASP A 33 -3.20 -0.20 -0.43
N PRO A 34 -2.71 1.03 -0.26
CA PRO A 34 -3.23 1.95 0.74
C PRO A 34 -4.65 2.46 0.49
N GLY A 35 -5.04 2.65 -0.76
CA GLY A 35 -6.37 3.13 -1.11
C GLY A 35 -7.46 2.11 -0.78
N LEU A 36 -7.16 0.86 -0.99
CA LEU A 36 -8.04 -0.26 -0.70
C LEU A 36 -8.20 -0.49 0.80
N LEU A 37 -7.11 -0.41 1.55
CA LEU A 37 -7.13 -0.54 3.00
C LEU A 37 -7.97 0.56 3.66
N GLY A 38 -7.83 1.80 3.22
CA GLY A 38 -8.67 2.90 3.68
C GLY A 38 -10.16 2.65 3.43
N LEU A 39 -10.51 2.07 2.29
CA LEU A 39 -11.88 1.71 1.97
C LEU A 39 -12.43 0.59 2.86
N LEU A 40 -11.67 -0.47 3.06
CA LEU A 40 -12.07 -1.60 3.91
C LEU A 40 -12.28 -1.16 5.36
N GLN A 41 -11.50 -0.21 5.83
CA GLN A 41 -11.66 0.41 7.15
C GLN A 41 -12.93 1.26 7.23
N ALA A 42 -13.23 2.04 6.21
CA ALA A 42 -14.48 2.78 6.14
C ALA A 42 -15.71 1.86 6.12
N LEU A 43 -15.57 0.66 5.54
CA LEU A 43 -16.63 -0.35 5.55
C LEU A 43 -16.83 -1.02 6.91
N ASP A 44 -15.78 -1.25 7.67
CA ASP A 44 -15.88 -1.81 9.03
C ASP A 44 -16.52 -0.82 10.02
N MET A 45 -16.30 0.46 9.82
CA MET A 45 -16.96 1.53 10.57
C MET A 45 -18.39 1.86 10.11
N ALA A 46 -18.87 1.28 9.00
CA ALA A 46 -20.14 1.63 8.34
C ALA A 46 -21.43 1.18 9.08
N THR A 47 -21.33 0.74 10.32
CA THR A 47 -22.51 0.59 11.19
C THR A 47 -22.95 1.92 11.84
N ARG A 48 -22.22 3.01 11.61
CA ARG A 48 -22.58 4.38 12.01
C ARG A 48 -22.58 5.28 10.79
N PRO A 49 -23.39 6.36 10.72
CA PRO A 49 -23.23 7.42 9.73
C PRO A 49 -21.85 8.06 9.98
N SER A 50 -20.82 7.48 9.39
CA SER A 50 -19.43 7.83 9.65
C SER A 50 -18.89 8.57 8.46
N LEU A 51 -18.33 9.72 8.75
CA LEU A 51 -17.45 10.45 7.86
C LEU A 51 -16.40 9.47 7.27
N ASN A 52 -16.03 9.68 6.02
CA ASN A 52 -15.07 8.82 5.34
C ASN A 52 -13.64 9.09 5.86
N VAL A 53 -13.16 8.27 6.77
CA VAL A 53 -11.75 8.32 7.18
C VAL A 53 -10.94 7.49 6.20
N THR A 54 -9.87 8.06 5.67
CA THR A 54 -8.97 7.39 4.73
C THR A 54 -7.52 7.46 5.22
N MET A 55 -6.72 6.50 4.80
CA MET A 55 -5.26 6.49 4.92
C MET A 55 -4.70 6.12 3.56
N GLN A 56 -3.83 6.96 3.01
CA GLN A 56 -3.19 6.76 1.73
C GLN A 56 -1.68 6.73 1.91
N GLY A 57 -0.97 6.00 1.07
CA GLY A 57 0.49 5.93 1.06
C GLY A 57 1.12 4.95 2.05
N ILE A 58 0.37 4.39 3.01
CA ILE A 58 0.86 3.39 3.98
C ILE A 58 -0.20 2.35 4.30
N GLY A 59 0.25 1.16 4.72
CA GLY A 59 -0.60 0.13 5.29
C GLY A 59 -1.13 0.49 6.67
N SER A 60 -2.21 -0.17 7.10
CA SER A 60 -2.85 0.05 8.40
C SER A 60 -2.89 -1.21 9.26
N GLY A 61 -3.23 -1.06 10.53
CA GLY A 61 -3.42 -2.17 11.48
C GLY A 61 -4.73 -2.94 11.31
N THR A 62 -5.53 -2.68 10.25
CA THR A 62 -6.79 -3.40 10.02
C THR A 62 -6.69 -4.42 8.90
N VAL A 63 -7.60 -5.36 8.85
CA VAL A 63 -7.75 -6.36 7.79
C VAL A 63 -9.18 -6.37 7.28
N ALA A 64 -9.35 -6.85 6.05
CA ALA A 64 -10.67 -7.06 5.47
C ALA A 64 -11.49 -8.02 6.34
N PRO A 65 -12.73 -7.67 6.70
CA PRO A 65 -13.62 -8.56 7.44
C PRO A 65 -13.86 -9.88 6.70
N GLY A 66 -14.06 -10.97 7.44
CA GLY A 66 -14.39 -12.26 6.85
C GLY A 66 -15.62 -12.18 5.95
N GLY A 67 -15.57 -12.85 4.79
CA GLY A 67 -16.62 -12.81 3.78
C GLY A 67 -16.59 -11.57 2.86
N THR A 68 -15.58 -10.71 2.97
CA THR A 68 -15.42 -9.56 2.08
C THR A 68 -14.60 -9.95 0.85
N LEU A 69 -15.10 -9.63 -0.35
CA LEU A 69 -14.31 -9.55 -1.58
C LEU A 69 -14.01 -8.09 -1.88
N PHE A 70 -12.81 -7.82 -2.35
CA PHE A 70 -12.41 -6.47 -2.70
C PHE A 70 -11.51 -6.45 -3.93
N GLY A 71 -11.41 -5.29 -4.57
CA GLY A 71 -10.49 -5.07 -5.66
C GLY A 71 -10.26 -3.59 -5.91
N SER A 72 -9.16 -3.28 -6.56
CA SER A 72 -8.82 -1.94 -6.98
C SER A 72 -8.07 -1.96 -8.30
N ILE A 73 -8.26 -0.90 -9.07
CA ILE A 73 -7.41 -0.56 -10.21
C ILE A 73 -6.79 0.80 -9.93
N SER A 74 -5.52 0.95 -10.17
CA SER A 74 -4.81 2.20 -10.00
C SER A 74 -3.95 2.54 -11.22
N GLY A 75 -3.73 3.84 -11.40
CA GLY A 75 -2.83 4.38 -12.40
C GLY A 75 -2.01 5.50 -11.80
N SER A 76 -0.72 5.51 -12.09
CA SER A 76 0.25 6.53 -11.68
C SER A 76 0.80 7.27 -12.89
N ASN A 77 1.08 8.54 -12.74
CA ASN A 77 1.67 9.36 -13.81
C ASN A 77 3.17 9.08 -14.03
N LYS A 78 3.80 8.31 -13.15
CA LYS A 78 5.19 7.87 -13.24
C LYS A 78 5.31 6.45 -12.73
N ARG A 79 6.17 5.64 -13.34
CA ARG A 79 6.50 4.29 -12.88
C ARG A 79 7.55 4.30 -11.76
N GLY A 80 8.50 5.23 -11.82
CA GLY A 80 9.60 5.37 -10.86
C GLY A 80 10.32 6.69 -11.05
N PRO A 81 11.41 6.94 -10.32
CA PRO A 81 12.16 8.19 -10.39
C PRO A 81 12.67 8.53 -11.80
N ASP A 82 13.12 7.53 -12.52
CA ASP A 82 13.77 7.68 -13.84
C ASP A 82 12.84 7.42 -15.04
N SER A 83 11.52 7.28 -14.82
CA SER A 83 10.57 6.99 -15.89
C SER A 83 9.38 7.93 -15.86
N ASP A 84 9.11 8.58 -16.98
CA ASP A 84 7.89 9.37 -17.21
C ASP A 84 6.73 8.52 -17.74
N ASP A 85 6.89 7.19 -17.83
CA ASP A 85 5.85 6.29 -18.31
C ASP A 85 4.74 6.15 -17.26
N VAL A 86 3.51 6.10 -17.74
CA VAL A 86 2.33 5.82 -16.91
C VAL A 86 2.43 4.38 -16.43
N ASP A 87 2.22 4.19 -15.13
CA ASP A 87 2.18 2.85 -14.54
C ASP A 87 0.76 2.51 -14.08
N GLY A 88 0.41 1.24 -14.13
CA GLY A 88 -0.89 0.76 -13.71
C GLY A 88 -0.79 -0.51 -12.89
N SER A 89 -1.74 -0.70 -11.98
CA SER A 89 -1.82 -1.93 -11.18
C SER A 89 -3.27 -2.35 -10.94
N LEU A 90 -3.44 -3.65 -10.70
CA LEU A 90 -4.71 -4.26 -10.35
C LEU A 90 -4.52 -5.11 -9.10
N SER A 91 -5.36 -4.89 -8.09
CA SER A 91 -5.39 -5.72 -6.89
C SER A 91 -6.75 -6.40 -6.76
N PHE A 92 -6.74 -7.65 -6.31
CA PHE A 92 -7.94 -8.41 -6.01
C PHE A 92 -7.72 -9.30 -4.80
N GLY A 93 -8.69 -9.35 -3.87
CA GLY A 93 -8.49 -10.12 -2.65
C GLY A 93 -9.76 -10.42 -1.87
N ALA A 94 -9.56 -11.14 -0.77
CA ALA A 94 -10.63 -11.57 0.12
C ALA A 94 -10.21 -11.49 1.60
N GLY A 95 -11.21 -11.25 2.45
CA GLY A 95 -11.09 -11.32 3.91
C GLY A 95 -11.65 -12.64 4.46
N PHE A 96 -10.97 -13.20 5.46
CA PHE A 96 -11.32 -14.43 6.15
C PHE A 96 -11.22 -14.25 7.66
N GLY A 97 -11.91 -15.08 8.41
CA GLY A 97 -11.90 -15.05 9.87
C GLY A 97 -12.57 -13.80 10.47
N ASN A 98 -12.31 -13.54 11.73
CA ASN A 98 -12.90 -12.40 12.47
C ASN A 98 -11.84 -11.78 13.39
N ALA A 99 -11.34 -10.61 13.01
CA ALA A 99 -10.34 -9.88 13.77
C ALA A 99 -10.83 -9.42 15.15
N ALA A 100 -12.15 -9.26 15.36
CA ALA A 100 -12.70 -8.80 16.63
C ALA A 100 -12.79 -9.90 17.70
N THR A 101 -12.90 -11.17 17.28
CA THR A 101 -13.00 -12.31 18.20
C THR A 101 -11.77 -13.22 18.19
N GLY A 102 -10.91 -13.05 17.21
CA GLY A 102 -9.71 -13.86 17.00
C GLY A 102 -8.75 -13.16 16.03
N ILE A 103 -8.35 -13.89 15.00
CA ILE A 103 -7.47 -13.38 13.94
C ILE A 103 -8.28 -13.26 12.65
N GLY A 104 -8.23 -12.08 12.04
CA GLY A 104 -8.64 -11.85 10.66
C GLY A 104 -7.47 -12.11 9.72
N LEU A 105 -7.74 -12.64 8.54
CA LEU A 105 -6.80 -12.83 7.45
C LEU A 105 -7.31 -12.10 6.21
N GLN A 106 -6.45 -11.36 5.58
CA GLN A 106 -6.65 -10.80 4.24
C GLN A 106 -5.62 -11.40 3.30
N ALA A 107 -6.09 -11.88 2.15
CA ALA A 107 -5.22 -12.36 1.07
C ALA A 107 -5.53 -11.57 -0.20
N SER A 108 -4.51 -11.15 -0.93
CA SER A 108 -4.66 -10.44 -2.21
C SER A 108 -3.63 -10.88 -3.24
N VAL A 109 -4.06 -10.82 -4.49
CA VAL A 109 -3.21 -10.95 -5.68
C VAL A 109 -3.08 -9.55 -6.27
N ASN A 110 -1.85 -9.15 -6.54
CA ASN A 110 -1.51 -7.84 -7.08
C ASN A 110 -0.81 -8.05 -8.43
N VAL A 111 -1.34 -7.45 -9.48
CA VAL A 111 -0.80 -7.46 -10.84
C VAL A 111 -0.19 -6.10 -11.10
N THR A 112 1.09 -6.05 -11.41
CA THR A 112 1.87 -4.82 -11.62
C THR A 112 2.08 -4.49 -13.10
N SER A 113 1.75 -5.42 -14.01
CA SER A 113 1.77 -5.19 -15.45
C SER A 113 0.34 -5.16 -15.99
N VAL A 114 -0.18 -3.97 -16.28
CA VAL A 114 -1.54 -3.77 -16.83
C VAL A 114 -1.54 -3.20 -18.24
N GLU A 115 -0.40 -3.23 -18.94
CA GLU A 115 -0.29 -2.86 -20.34
C GLU A 115 -0.91 -3.94 -21.24
N ASP A 116 -1.49 -3.52 -22.39
CA ASP A 116 -2.27 -4.38 -23.29
C ASP A 116 -1.55 -5.65 -23.77
N ARG A 117 -0.22 -5.61 -23.87
CA ARG A 117 0.58 -6.75 -24.36
C ARG A 117 1.13 -7.65 -23.27
N ASP A 118 1.31 -7.09 -22.09
CA ASP A 118 2.02 -7.74 -20.97
C ASP A 118 1.12 -7.87 -19.73
N PHE A 119 -0.21 -7.86 -19.95
CA PHE A 119 -1.18 -7.94 -18.85
C PHE A 119 -1.04 -9.24 -18.06
N GLY A 120 -0.71 -9.11 -16.77
CA GLY A 120 -0.60 -10.25 -15.86
C GLY A 120 0.77 -10.93 -15.86
N ASP A 121 1.73 -10.45 -16.66
CA ASP A 121 3.07 -11.06 -16.76
C ASP A 121 3.90 -10.84 -15.49
N SER A 122 3.55 -9.83 -14.67
CA SER A 122 4.22 -9.55 -13.40
C SER A 122 3.24 -9.29 -12.28
N GLY A 123 3.57 -9.77 -11.09
CA GLY A 123 2.75 -9.55 -9.91
C GLY A 123 3.19 -10.33 -8.68
N PHE A 124 2.40 -10.22 -7.61
CA PHE A 124 2.72 -10.87 -6.34
C PHE A 124 1.45 -11.15 -5.51
N LEU A 125 1.62 -12.04 -4.53
CA LEU A 125 0.62 -12.38 -3.53
C LEU A 125 0.99 -11.74 -2.20
N SER A 126 -0.02 -11.12 -1.55
CA SER A 126 0.10 -10.56 -0.21
C SER A 126 -0.81 -11.29 0.79
N LEU A 127 -0.32 -11.43 2.01
CA LEU A 127 -1.05 -11.94 3.17
C LEU A 127 -0.98 -10.94 4.31
N LYS A 128 -2.11 -10.72 4.99
CA LYS A 128 -2.15 -9.83 6.16
C LYS A 128 -3.00 -10.44 7.25
N PHE A 129 -2.44 -10.54 8.44
CA PHE A 129 -3.09 -11.04 9.64
C PHE A 129 -3.35 -9.87 10.59
N GLY A 130 -4.54 -9.80 11.16
CA GLY A 130 -4.89 -8.70 12.05
C GLY A 130 -5.78 -9.11 13.21
N HIS A 131 -5.71 -8.31 14.28
CA HIS A 131 -6.53 -8.43 15.47
C HIS A 131 -7.04 -7.06 15.90
N SER A 132 -8.29 -7.01 16.34
CA SER A 132 -8.92 -5.82 16.89
C SER A 132 -9.02 -5.96 18.42
N PHE A 133 -8.23 -5.20 19.16
CA PHE A 133 -8.25 -5.21 20.64
C PHE A 133 -9.56 -4.65 21.19
N ASP A 134 -10.09 -3.65 20.49
CA ASP A 134 -11.40 -3.06 20.74
C ASP A 134 -11.95 -2.44 19.43
N ARG A 135 -13.00 -1.61 19.54
CA ARG A 135 -13.62 -0.94 18.36
C ARG A 135 -12.76 0.18 17.76
N THR A 136 -11.67 0.55 18.44
CA THR A 136 -10.84 1.71 18.07
C THR A 136 -9.39 1.35 17.84
N LEU A 137 -8.89 0.24 18.39
CA LEU A 137 -7.50 -0.15 18.34
C LEU A 137 -7.32 -1.48 17.62
N HIS A 138 -6.53 -1.49 16.57
CA HIS A 138 -6.28 -2.60 15.68
C HIS A 138 -4.79 -2.76 15.42
N ALA A 139 -4.33 -4.00 15.30
CA ALA A 139 -2.97 -4.30 14.88
C ALA A 139 -2.99 -5.33 13.76
N ALA A 140 -2.03 -5.22 12.86
CA ALA A 140 -1.82 -6.21 11.80
C ALA A 140 -0.34 -6.39 11.50
N ILE A 141 -0.03 -7.59 10.97
CA ILE A 141 1.22 -7.92 10.32
C ILE A 141 0.90 -8.31 8.88
N GLY A 142 1.57 -7.67 7.94
CA GLY A 142 1.47 -7.92 6.51
C GLY A 142 2.73 -8.57 5.98
N PHE A 143 2.57 -9.40 4.96
CA PHE A 143 3.63 -10.02 4.19
C PHE A 143 3.29 -9.80 2.72
N ASP A 144 4.06 -8.95 2.06
CA ASP A 144 3.99 -8.74 0.62
C ASP A 144 5.05 -9.60 -0.08
N ASN A 145 4.89 -9.82 -1.39
CA ASN A 145 5.81 -10.65 -2.18
C ASN A 145 5.96 -12.10 -1.66
N VAL A 146 4.92 -12.67 -1.03
CA VAL A 146 4.94 -14.06 -0.50
C VAL A 146 5.11 -15.07 -1.63
N VAL A 147 4.49 -14.80 -2.77
CA VAL A 147 4.69 -15.46 -4.05
C VAL A 147 4.79 -14.38 -5.10
N THR A 148 5.80 -14.43 -5.94
CA THR A 148 6.07 -13.43 -6.99
C THR A 148 6.17 -14.11 -8.34
N TRP A 149 5.88 -13.38 -9.42
CA TRP A 149 6.08 -13.84 -10.79
C TRP A 149 6.43 -12.67 -11.71
N GLY A 150 7.05 -12.97 -12.86
CA GLY A 150 7.52 -11.97 -13.81
C GLY A 150 8.61 -11.08 -13.24
N ASP A 151 8.56 -9.80 -13.54
CA ASP A 151 9.54 -8.81 -13.08
C ASP A 151 9.56 -8.67 -11.54
N ALA A 152 8.45 -9.00 -10.87
CA ALA A 152 8.39 -9.01 -9.41
C ALA A 152 9.14 -10.19 -8.77
N SER A 153 9.66 -11.15 -9.55
CA SER A 153 10.33 -12.36 -9.03
C SER A 153 11.61 -12.07 -8.25
N ASP A 154 12.24 -10.94 -8.50
CA ASP A 154 13.47 -10.52 -7.83
C ASP A 154 13.20 -9.86 -6.46
N ASN A 155 11.92 -9.57 -6.15
CA ASN A 155 11.55 -8.94 -4.89
C ASN A 155 11.56 -9.97 -3.75
N SER A 156 12.17 -9.58 -2.64
CA SER A 156 12.11 -10.34 -1.39
C SER A 156 10.77 -10.17 -0.69
N VAL A 157 10.47 -11.08 0.26
CA VAL A 157 9.29 -10.92 1.12
C VAL A 157 9.45 -9.68 1.99
N GLU A 158 8.49 -8.78 1.89
CA GLU A 158 8.40 -7.60 2.72
C GLU A 158 7.47 -7.85 3.90
N THR A 159 7.86 -7.42 5.09
CA THR A 159 7.06 -7.55 6.30
C THR A 159 6.73 -6.18 6.85
N THR A 160 5.46 -5.91 7.08
CA THR A 160 4.98 -4.67 7.69
C THR A 160 4.19 -4.98 8.96
N VAL A 161 4.47 -4.29 10.05
CA VAL A 161 3.68 -4.30 11.28
C VAL A 161 3.07 -2.94 11.48
N ALA A 162 1.76 -2.87 11.71
CA ALA A 162 1.05 -1.62 11.92
C ALA A 162 0.06 -1.70 13.06
N LEU A 163 -0.03 -0.59 13.82
CA LEU A 163 -1.03 -0.33 14.84
C LEU A 163 -1.87 0.86 14.38
N THR A 164 -3.18 0.70 14.36
CA THR A 164 -4.11 1.76 13.95
C THR A 164 -5.13 2.04 15.03
N ARG A 165 -5.31 3.33 15.33
CA ARG A 165 -6.32 3.83 16.26
C ARG A 165 -7.30 4.75 15.56
N PHE A 166 -8.60 4.51 15.78
CA PHE A 166 -9.69 5.38 15.37
C PHE A 166 -10.21 6.20 16.55
N GLY A 167 -10.70 7.40 16.28
CA GLY A 167 -11.28 8.26 17.29
C GLY A 167 -12.05 9.45 16.67
N HIS A 168 -12.44 10.39 17.53
CA HIS A 168 -13.09 11.61 17.11
C HIS A 168 -12.42 12.82 17.77
N LEU A 169 -12.05 13.82 17.00
CA LEU A 169 -11.56 15.10 17.50
C LEU A 169 -12.76 15.89 18.07
N GLY A 170 -12.64 16.38 19.28
CA GLY A 170 -13.73 17.13 19.94
C GLY A 170 -14.78 16.27 20.63
N GLY A 171 -14.51 14.96 20.82
CA GLY A 171 -15.41 14.04 21.54
C GLY A 171 -16.38 13.28 20.64
N SER A 172 -17.36 12.62 21.24
CA SER A 172 -18.35 11.80 20.52
C SER A 172 -19.23 12.69 19.61
N GLY A 173 -19.10 12.51 18.30
CA GLY A 173 -19.79 13.32 17.28
C GLY A 173 -18.93 14.37 16.61
N GLY A 174 -17.66 14.51 17.01
CA GLY A 174 -16.67 15.35 16.33
C GLY A 174 -16.12 14.72 15.04
N THR A 175 -15.11 15.34 14.46
CA THR A 175 -14.46 14.87 13.23
C THR A 175 -13.76 13.53 13.48
N PRO A 176 -14.11 12.45 12.78
CA PRO A 176 -13.43 11.17 12.94
C PRO A 176 -12.01 11.25 12.40
N TYR A 177 -11.12 10.58 13.10
CA TYR A 177 -9.73 10.46 12.69
C TYR A 177 -9.24 9.01 12.76
N MET A 178 -8.16 8.79 12.07
CA MET A 178 -7.38 7.55 12.06
C MET A 178 -5.90 7.90 12.26
N LEU A 179 -5.24 7.23 13.20
CA LEU A 179 -3.81 7.34 13.43
C LEU A 179 -3.20 5.96 13.21
N THR A 180 -2.18 5.85 12.39
CA THR A 180 -1.42 4.62 12.16
C THR A 180 0.05 4.85 12.47
N LEU A 181 0.64 3.89 13.18
CA LEU A 181 2.08 3.80 13.45
C LEU A 181 2.51 2.37 13.13
N GLY A 182 3.69 2.21 12.54
CA GLY A 182 4.19 0.90 12.16
C GLY A 182 5.66 0.91 11.74
N ALA A 183 6.11 -0.22 11.25
CA ALA A 183 7.43 -0.42 10.69
C ALA A 183 7.38 -1.49 9.60
N GLY A 184 8.24 -1.37 8.61
CA GLY A 184 8.39 -2.34 7.53
C GLY A 184 9.86 -2.69 7.33
N THR A 185 10.12 -3.89 6.81
CA THR A 185 11.49 -4.37 6.52
C THR A 185 12.13 -3.64 5.34
N HIS A 186 11.32 -3.11 4.43
CA HIS A 186 11.72 -2.37 3.23
C HIS A 186 10.99 -1.03 3.14
N ALA A 187 10.79 -0.39 4.29
CA ALA A 187 10.07 0.88 4.34
C ALA A 187 10.98 2.08 4.05
N ARG A 188 12.31 1.87 3.98
CA ARG A 188 13.31 2.90 3.71
C ARG A 188 14.41 2.32 2.83
N ASP A 189 14.42 2.64 1.52
CA ASP A 189 15.46 2.22 0.57
C ASP A 189 15.94 0.77 0.76
N ASP A 190 15.02 -0.18 0.79
CA ASP A 190 15.28 -1.60 1.11
C ASP A 190 15.74 -1.88 2.55
N ASP A 191 15.86 -0.86 3.40
CA ASP A 191 16.16 -0.99 4.81
C ASP A 191 14.90 -0.92 5.69
N PRO A 192 14.94 -1.45 6.92
CA PRO A 192 13.84 -1.30 7.88
C PRO A 192 13.57 0.17 8.21
N GLY A 193 12.32 0.57 8.10
CA GLY A 193 11.89 1.95 8.35
C GLY A 193 10.59 2.02 9.17
N LEU A 194 10.34 3.21 9.72
CA LEU A 194 9.11 3.53 10.43
C LEU A 194 8.08 4.08 9.45
N ILE A 195 6.83 3.68 9.63
CA ILE A 195 5.68 4.26 8.92
C ILE A 195 4.76 4.96 9.90
N ALA A 196 4.21 6.08 9.51
CA ALA A 196 3.25 6.83 10.33
C ALA A 196 2.22 7.52 9.43
N GLY A 197 0.99 7.69 9.92
CA GLY A 197 -0.02 8.40 9.16
C GLY A 197 -1.18 8.87 10.00
N PHE A 198 -1.79 9.96 9.53
CA PHE A 198 -2.95 10.57 10.13
C PHE A 198 -3.99 10.86 9.05
N GLY A 199 -5.21 10.35 9.24
CA GLY A 199 -6.34 10.54 8.36
C GLY A 199 -7.52 11.20 9.07
N LEU A 200 -8.28 12.00 8.32
CA LEU A 200 -9.49 12.69 8.78
C LEU A 200 -10.66 12.37 7.85
N GLY A 201 -11.82 12.18 8.42
CA GLY A 201 -13.09 12.19 7.70
C GLY A 201 -13.66 13.60 7.66
N LEU A 202 -13.62 14.24 6.50
CA LEU A 202 -14.05 15.63 6.33
C LEU A 202 -15.57 15.77 6.13
N THR A 203 -16.15 14.82 5.36
CA THR A 203 -17.59 14.70 5.16
C THR A 203 -17.98 13.21 5.14
N GLU A 204 -19.26 12.88 4.98
CA GLU A 204 -19.71 11.50 4.82
C GLU A 204 -19.13 10.79 3.58
N TYR A 205 -18.63 11.55 2.59
CA TYR A 205 -18.06 11.02 1.36
C TYR A 205 -16.57 11.29 1.20
N LEU A 206 -16.03 12.31 1.87
CA LEU A 206 -14.68 12.82 1.65
C LEU A 206 -13.79 12.61 2.88
N GLY A 207 -12.63 12.02 2.69
CA GLY A 207 -11.55 11.96 3.66
C GLY A 207 -10.23 12.46 3.09
N ALA A 208 -9.34 12.87 3.97
CA ALA A 208 -7.97 13.26 3.63
C ALA A 208 -6.97 12.63 4.60
N SER A 209 -5.74 12.43 4.16
CA SER A 209 -4.67 11.89 4.99
C SER A 209 -3.31 12.46 4.62
N ILE A 210 -2.42 12.46 5.61
CA ILE A 210 -0.99 12.62 5.44
C ILE A 210 -0.32 11.39 6.03
N SER A 211 0.72 10.88 5.36
CA SER A 211 1.47 9.73 5.84
C SER A 211 2.95 9.86 5.51
N TYR A 212 3.76 9.09 6.22
CA TYR A 212 5.19 8.91 6.01
C TYR A 212 5.46 7.42 5.81
N SER A 213 6.03 7.05 4.70
CA SER A 213 6.23 5.65 4.29
C SER A 213 7.58 5.05 4.69
N GLY A 214 8.44 5.83 5.34
CA GLY A 214 9.82 5.46 5.66
C GLY A 214 10.81 6.34 4.93
N ASP A 215 10.57 6.62 3.66
CA ASP A 215 11.42 7.45 2.80
C ASP A 215 10.84 8.86 2.64
N TYR A 216 9.56 8.97 2.35
CA TYR A 216 8.95 10.25 1.99
C TYR A 216 7.53 10.42 2.56
N ALA A 217 7.10 11.69 2.55
CA ALA A 217 5.76 12.07 2.96
C ALA A 217 4.77 11.99 1.79
N ASN A 218 3.54 11.54 2.09
CA ASN A 218 2.45 11.39 1.14
C ASN A 218 1.23 12.20 1.58
N LEU A 219 0.48 12.72 0.62
CA LEU A 219 -0.85 13.29 0.81
C LEU A 219 -1.89 12.46 0.08
N GLY A 220 -3.01 12.19 0.72
CA GLY A 220 -4.09 11.43 0.13
C GLY A 220 -5.48 12.02 0.34
N VAL A 221 -6.33 11.82 -0.64
CA VAL A 221 -7.75 12.15 -0.59
C VAL A 221 -8.55 10.92 -1.05
N GLY A 222 -9.59 10.57 -0.31
CA GLY A 222 -10.50 9.48 -0.68
C GLY A 222 -11.96 9.96 -0.72
N VAL A 223 -12.67 9.53 -1.76
CA VAL A 223 -14.07 9.88 -1.99
C VAL A 223 -14.90 8.60 -2.17
N LYS A 224 -15.88 8.36 -1.32
CA LYS A 224 -16.92 7.33 -1.54
C LYS A 224 -17.83 7.76 -2.67
N ILE A 225 -18.16 6.85 -3.57
CA ILE A 225 -19.05 7.13 -4.69
C ILE A 225 -20.51 7.06 -4.18
N PRO A 226 -21.26 8.19 -4.18
CA PRO A 226 -22.66 8.18 -3.76
C PRO A 226 -23.48 7.22 -4.63
N GLY A 227 -24.33 6.41 -3.99
CA GLY A 227 -25.18 5.43 -4.68
C GLY A 227 -24.50 4.09 -5.02
N LEU A 228 -23.19 3.99 -5.00
CA LEU A 228 -22.44 2.75 -5.21
C LEU A 228 -21.83 2.26 -3.87
N LYS A 229 -22.59 1.41 -3.16
CA LYS A 229 -22.12 0.85 -1.89
C LYS A 229 -20.82 0.09 -2.09
N GLY A 230 -19.79 0.45 -1.31
CA GLY A 230 -18.48 -0.21 -1.34
C GLY A 230 -17.55 0.30 -2.44
N ALA A 231 -17.91 1.31 -3.22
CA ALA A 231 -17.04 1.91 -4.23
C ALA A 231 -16.45 3.24 -3.77
N SER A 232 -15.19 3.47 -4.07
CA SER A 232 -14.50 4.74 -3.80
C SER A 232 -13.43 5.04 -4.84
N VAL A 233 -13.11 6.32 -4.94
CA VAL A 233 -11.97 6.84 -5.70
C VAL A 233 -11.01 7.47 -4.72
N SER A 234 -9.72 7.26 -4.90
CA SER A 234 -8.68 7.95 -4.13
C SER A 234 -7.61 8.54 -5.05
N LEU A 235 -7.05 9.65 -4.60
CA LEU A 235 -5.88 10.28 -5.19
C LEU A 235 -4.81 10.36 -4.11
N THR A 236 -3.62 9.88 -4.43
CA THR A 236 -2.44 9.94 -3.57
C THR A 236 -1.35 10.71 -4.30
N CYS A 237 -0.77 11.69 -3.65
CA CYS A 237 0.47 12.33 -4.07
C CYS A 237 1.59 11.80 -3.18
N ASN A 238 2.47 11.01 -3.76
CA ASN A 238 3.62 10.45 -3.08
C ASN A 238 4.80 11.42 -3.21
N ASP A 239 5.70 11.38 -2.22
CA ASP A 239 6.90 12.21 -2.17
C ASP A 239 6.60 13.69 -2.41
N ILE A 240 5.73 14.25 -1.55
CA ILE A 240 5.24 15.64 -1.71
C ILE A 240 6.35 16.69 -1.59
N PHE A 241 7.46 16.35 -0.95
CA PHE A 241 8.62 17.23 -0.80
C PHE A 241 9.73 16.96 -1.81
N ASP A 242 9.57 15.91 -2.66
CA ASP A 242 10.54 15.50 -3.69
C ASP A 242 11.90 15.12 -3.09
N GLU A 243 11.85 14.37 -1.99
CA GLU A 243 13.05 13.98 -1.23
C GLU A 243 13.84 12.87 -1.95
N GLU A 244 13.13 12.01 -2.70
CA GLU A 244 13.69 10.85 -3.40
C GLU A 244 13.51 10.95 -4.94
N ASP A 245 13.28 12.14 -5.50
CA ASP A 245 12.99 12.37 -6.93
C ASP A 245 11.83 11.47 -7.48
N SER A 246 11.02 10.95 -6.56
CA SER A 246 9.96 9.96 -6.85
C SER A 246 8.55 10.55 -6.81
N ARG A 247 8.43 11.89 -6.89
CA ARG A 247 7.13 12.58 -6.86
C ARG A 247 6.20 12.04 -7.92
N ARG A 248 5.07 11.49 -7.49
CA ARG A 248 4.06 10.93 -8.39
C ARG A 248 2.66 11.11 -7.82
N ALA A 249 1.68 11.11 -8.74
CA ALA A 249 0.27 11.10 -8.41
C ALA A 249 -0.35 9.76 -8.84
N THR A 250 -1.03 9.09 -7.93
CA THR A 250 -1.71 7.82 -8.16
C THR A 250 -3.20 8.00 -7.98
N LEU A 251 -3.97 7.66 -8.99
CA LEU A 251 -5.43 7.61 -8.96
C LEU A 251 -5.87 6.14 -8.83
N SER A 252 -6.75 5.83 -7.87
CA SER A 252 -7.25 4.48 -7.68
C SER A 252 -8.77 4.46 -7.63
N LEU A 253 -9.38 3.45 -8.25
CA LEU A 253 -10.78 3.10 -8.12
C LEU A 253 -10.86 1.77 -7.37
N SER A 254 -11.57 1.73 -6.26
CA SER A 254 -11.67 0.56 -5.40
C SER A 254 -13.11 0.16 -5.16
N PHE A 255 -13.34 -1.12 -4.93
CA PHE A 255 -14.64 -1.65 -4.55
C PHE A 255 -14.48 -2.75 -3.49
N ALA A 256 -15.52 -2.93 -2.66
CA ALA A 256 -15.60 -4.04 -1.71
C ALA A 256 -17.04 -4.53 -1.59
N LEU A 257 -17.20 -5.85 -1.60
CA LEU A 257 -18.46 -6.55 -1.46
C LEU A 257 -18.44 -7.35 -0.16
N ARG A 258 -19.31 -7.02 0.79
CA ARG A 258 -19.47 -7.77 2.04
C ARG A 258 -20.38 -8.98 1.85
N ASN A 259 -20.18 -9.99 2.71
CA ASN A 259 -20.97 -11.24 2.70
C ASN A 259 -20.98 -11.94 1.33
N ALA A 260 -19.91 -11.79 0.56
CA ALA A 260 -19.79 -12.37 -0.77
C ALA A 260 -19.85 -13.93 -0.76
N PHE A 261 -19.47 -14.55 0.35
CA PHE A 261 -19.48 -16.00 0.52
C PHE A 261 -20.63 -16.52 1.39
N GLY A 262 -21.60 -15.67 1.77
CA GLY A 262 -22.71 -16.07 2.64
C GLY A 262 -22.28 -16.49 4.06
N MET A 263 -21.04 -16.21 4.46
CA MET A 263 -20.47 -16.55 5.77
C MET A 263 -20.62 -15.39 6.77
N GLY A 264 -21.71 -14.65 6.70
CA GLY A 264 -22.08 -13.63 7.66
C GLY A 264 -22.59 -14.31 8.93
N GLY A 265 -21.77 -14.38 9.96
CA GLY A 265 -22.13 -14.79 11.30
C GLY A 265 -22.12 -13.58 12.23
#